data_dac4627d82ecdeda577c127512a20e0e
#
_entry.id   dac4627d82ecdeda577c127512a20e0e
#
_cell.length_a   1.000
_cell.length_b   1.000
_cell.length_c   1.000
_cell.angle_alpha   90.00
_cell.angle_beta   90.00
_cell.angle_gamma   90.00
#
_symmetry.space_group_name_H-M   'P 1'
#
loop_
_entity.id
_entity.type
_entity.pdbx_description
1 polymer ?
#
loop_
_entity_poly.entity_id
_entity_poly.type
_entity_poly.pdbx_seq_one_letter_code
_entity_poly.pdbx_strand_id
1 'polypeptide(L)'
;MNGKGRKIMRIFLFAAVFLPFLFSCSLNKSQKSFMSALDEIDALISQQQYKEALKELGKIEKKAYGSWPQLGVFRRYAQLGENSRAEKVLVRALKSNPKNEELNAVYAHFLLRAGKLDQALEAGKCLQGTKYGSVYSEAVLQDTLEKSGNSSLFEIAFVPDYIPVYYDAYMGSEDNGWLRNCALIHLAGGAYESAGSVRPQEVSESRDAYFWALVMYDAGRFGDAVHYAQAAETLLQSPFSSGAAADINDVLSIEADAFTSLKDEESAEKIRREWVASLEKGRNGWIIPDGADENQFAVLFTNCARWAWDNRNEDDCAQYIFFAVNEWADFVPALVLYANFAFESNRERAENSIQLEIRSAGTTTLEMERFDRRMKIPVSDAVFRINSSLERTKNPLLSVVALDLKYKTAFGLSEKDKTADLWRILEDKAVSPGVYPDILLEYAVNFLLRTKQPEEAERLFFNAVRRKYDISSGAGLWSELYEKHALLTVKEREYAGYFAAAALRADDSVRLYESACFEPDLAGGLLLSPFVSDGSCMNLAMIYNSLGREKEALDLYAKTAGRCTDVRRKSEILYRVSLIYYASGDVKNARRSAEYAVTLDSRNEDARLLLARMKK
;
A
#
# COMPACT_ATOMS: atom_id res chain seq x y z
N MET A 1 -10.28 -5.33 -33.71
CA MET A 1 -10.78 -3.99 -34.15
C MET A 1 -9.64 -3.24 -34.81
N ASN A 2 -9.83 -2.76 -36.02
CA ASN A 2 -8.77 -2.25 -36.89
C ASN A 2 -8.11 -0.97 -36.36
N GLY A 3 -6.78 -0.87 -36.49
CA GLY A 3 -5.94 0.23 -35.98
C GLY A 3 -6.32 1.67 -36.43
N LYS A 4 -7.29 1.85 -37.28
CA LYS A 4 -7.86 3.15 -37.65
C LYS A 4 -8.78 3.73 -36.56
N GLY A 5 -9.48 2.91 -35.79
CA GLY A 5 -10.38 3.37 -34.71
C GLY A 5 -9.66 3.94 -33.48
N ARG A 6 -8.46 3.42 -33.16
CA ARG A 6 -7.65 3.93 -32.03
C ARG A 6 -7.02 5.30 -32.29
N LYS A 7 -6.70 5.62 -33.56
CA LYS A 7 -6.17 6.96 -33.90
C LYS A 7 -7.25 8.05 -33.78
N ILE A 8 -8.49 7.75 -34.09
CA ILE A 8 -9.59 8.73 -34.03
C ILE A 8 -9.97 9.05 -32.57
N MET A 9 -10.00 8.05 -31.68
CA MET A 9 -10.37 8.25 -30.27
C MET A 9 -9.31 9.06 -29.48
N ARG A 10 -8.02 8.97 -29.85
CA ARG A 10 -6.95 9.78 -29.24
C ARG A 10 -7.00 11.28 -29.65
N ILE A 11 -7.60 11.59 -30.79
CA ILE A 11 -7.78 12.97 -31.27
C ILE A 11 -8.94 13.67 -30.55
N PHE A 12 -9.97 12.92 -30.09
CA PHE A 12 -11.12 13.48 -29.37
C PHE A 12 -10.80 13.99 -27.97
N LEU A 13 -9.80 13.39 -27.29
CA LEU A 13 -9.35 13.87 -25.97
C LEU A 13 -8.64 15.24 -26.02
N PHE A 14 -8.24 15.65 -27.21
CA PHE A 14 -7.50 16.90 -27.44
C PHE A 14 -8.39 18.17 -27.52
N ALA A 15 -9.65 17.99 -27.86
CA ALA A 15 -10.57 19.11 -28.03
C ALA A 15 -11.14 19.65 -26.69
N ALA A 16 -11.03 18.87 -25.60
CA ALA A 16 -11.65 19.20 -24.32
C ALA A 16 -10.76 20.07 -23.39
N VAL A 17 -9.45 20.12 -23.62
CA VAL A 17 -8.49 20.75 -22.69
C VAL A 17 -8.29 22.27 -22.92
N PHE A 18 -8.82 22.84 -24.00
CA PHE A 18 -8.61 24.26 -24.33
C PHE A 18 -9.90 25.08 -24.45
N LEU A 19 -10.74 25.11 -23.43
CA LEU A 19 -11.79 26.10 -23.17
C LEU A 19 -11.77 26.35 -21.64
N PRO A 20 -11.69 27.58 -21.12
CA PRO A 20 -12.22 28.82 -21.60
C PRO A 20 -11.32 30.06 -21.37
N PHE A 21 -11.01 30.84 -22.40
CA PHE A 21 -10.76 32.26 -22.18
C PHE A 21 -11.82 33.06 -22.89
N LEU A 22 -12.86 33.47 -22.16
CA LEU A 22 -13.79 34.48 -22.52
C LEU A 22 -13.09 35.87 -22.49
N PHE A 23 -12.46 36.23 -23.59
CA PHE A 23 -12.08 37.60 -23.80
C PHE A 23 -13.33 38.40 -24.22
N SER A 24 -13.83 39.24 -23.33
CA SER A 24 -14.75 40.32 -23.69
C SER A 24 -14.00 41.46 -24.39
N CYS A 25 -13.36 41.18 -25.52
CA CYS A 25 -12.98 42.22 -26.48
C CYS A 25 -14.11 42.34 -27.50
N SER A 26 -14.56 43.53 -27.77
CA SER A 26 -15.55 43.83 -28.82
C SER A 26 -14.98 43.38 -30.17
N LEU A 27 -15.30 42.15 -30.57
CA LEU A 27 -14.95 41.59 -31.87
C LEU A 27 -15.51 42.50 -32.96
N ASN A 28 -14.69 42.85 -33.95
CA ASN A 28 -15.16 43.59 -35.12
C ASN A 28 -16.11 42.72 -35.97
N LYS A 29 -16.87 43.31 -36.85
CA LYS A 29 -17.90 42.64 -37.67
C LYS A 29 -17.33 41.48 -38.48
N SER A 30 -16.08 41.56 -38.94
CA SER A 30 -15.36 40.50 -39.68
C SER A 30 -15.03 39.32 -38.80
N GLN A 31 -14.59 39.53 -37.55
CA GLN A 31 -14.29 38.48 -36.58
C GLN A 31 -15.55 37.74 -36.16
N LYS A 32 -16.67 38.45 -35.93
CA LYS A 32 -17.96 37.80 -35.61
C LYS A 32 -18.44 36.91 -36.76
N SER A 33 -18.32 37.36 -38.01
CA SER A 33 -18.66 36.54 -39.19
C SER A 33 -17.76 35.31 -39.34
N PHE A 34 -16.47 35.43 -39.00
CA PHE A 34 -15.54 34.29 -39.04
C PHE A 34 -15.86 33.27 -37.93
N MET A 35 -16.21 33.73 -36.72
CA MET A 35 -16.65 32.87 -35.62
C MET A 35 -17.89 32.07 -36.02
N SER A 36 -18.93 32.75 -36.52
CA SER A 36 -20.16 32.09 -36.96
C SER A 36 -19.89 31.01 -38.01
N ALA A 37 -18.98 31.26 -38.95
CA ALA A 37 -18.60 30.26 -39.93
C ALA A 37 -17.86 29.05 -39.33
N LEU A 38 -17.06 29.23 -38.26
CA LEU A 38 -16.45 28.13 -37.50
C LEU A 38 -17.50 27.35 -36.73
N ASP A 39 -18.49 28.01 -36.13
CA ASP A 39 -19.59 27.35 -35.38
C ASP A 39 -20.47 26.50 -36.34
N GLU A 40 -20.70 26.96 -37.56
CA GLU A 40 -21.40 26.18 -38.60
C GLU A 40 -20.62 24.93 -38.99
N ILE A 41 -19.30 25.05 -39.11
CA ILE A 41 -18.41 23.89 -39.39
C ILE A 41 -18.44 22.89 -38.22
N ASP A 42 -18.42 23.37 -36.98
CA ASP A 42 -18.50 22.50 -35.80
C ASP A 42 -19.85 21.75 -35.75
N ALA A 43 -20.93 22.43 -36.14
CA ALA A 43 -22.24 21.80 -36.28
C ALA A 43 -22.24 20.70 -37.36
N LEU A 44 -21.60 20.92 -38.52
CA LEU A 44 -21.46 19.91 -39.55
C LEU A 44 -20.59 18.71 -39.07
N ILE A 45 -19.53 18.96 -38.34
CA ILE A 45 -18.69 17.91 -37.75
C ILE A 45 -19.48 17.09 -36.74
N SER A 46 -20.26 17.72 -35.86
CA SER A 46 -21.09 17.02 -34.87
C SER A 46 -22.20 16.16 -35.52
N GLN A 47 -22.70 16.58 -36.69
CA GLN A 47 -23.65 15.84 -37.50
C GLN A 47 -22.99 14.79 -38.41
N GLN A 48 -21.68 14.58 -38.30
CA GLN A 48 -20.88 13.65 -39.11
C GLN A 48 -20.88 13.96 -40.62
N GLN A 49 -21.21 15.19 -40.99
CA GLN A 49 -21.19 15.67 -42.39
C GLN A 49 -19.78 16.16 -42.77
N TYR A 50 -18.80 15.24 -42.70
CA TYR A 50 -17.38 15.58 -42.83
C TYR A 50 -16.97 16.17 -44.18
N LYS A 51 -17.61 15.73 -45.27
CA LYS A 51 -17.32 16.26 -46.63
C LYS A 51 -17.75 17.71 -46.77
N GLU A 52 -18.92 18.06 -46.25
CA GLU A 52 -19.47 19.40 -46.22
C GLU A 52 -18.63 20.28 -45.30
N ALA A 53 -18.28 19.82 -44.13
CA ALA A 53 -17.39 20.51 -43.20
C ALA A 53 -16.03 20.84 -43.81
N LEU A 54 -15.40 19.90 -44.53
CA LEU A 54 -14.14 20.15 -45.25
C LEU A 54 -14.26 21.16 -46.38
N LYS A 55 -15.37 21.15 -47.10
CA LYS A 55 -15.64 22.11 -48.17
C LYS A 55 -15.79 23.53 -47.61
N GLU A 56 -16.57 23.71 -46.56
CA GLU A 56 -16.77 25.02 -45.93
C GLU A 56 -15.47 25.49 -45.23
N LEU A 57 -14.74 24.60 -44.57
CA LEU A 57 -13.43 24.89 -43.96
C LEU A 57 -12.42 25.39 -44.99
N GLY A 58 -12.39 24.81 -46.20
CA GLY A 58 -11.55 25.27 -47.31
C GLY A 58 -11.91 26.66 -47.84
N LYS A 59 -13.15 27.09 -47.71
CA LYS A 59 -13.59 28.47 -48.07
C LYS A 59 -13.11 29.50 -47.06
N ILE A 60 -13.21 29.19 -45.76
CA ILE A 60 -12.82 30.12 -44.71
C ILE A 60 -11.30 30.16 -44.50
N GLU A 61 -10.56 29.08 -44.80
CA GLU A 61 -9.10 29.04 -44.72
C GLU A 61 -8.47 30.21 -45.50
N LYS A 62 -8.98 30.51 -46.71
CA LYS A 62 -8.50 31.61 -47.54
C LYS A 62 -8.68 32.99 -46.94
N LYS A 63 -9.59 33.10 -45.97
CA LYS A 63 -9.94 34.36 -45.27
C LYS A 63 -9.35 34.42 -43.85
N ALA A 64 -8.62 33.36 -43.43
CA ALA A 64 -8.02 33.27 -42.12
C ALA A 64 -6.69 34.05 -42.07
N TYR A 65 -6.74 35.27 -41.59
CA TYR A 65 -5.58 36.13 -41.38
C TYR A 65 -5.34 36.35 -39.89
N GLY A 66 -4.09 36.26 -39.46
CA GLY A 66 -3.69 36.37 -38.05
C GLY A 66 -3.74 35.05 -37.28
N SER A 67 -3.11 35.06 -36.12
CA SER A 67 -2.88 33.83 -35.33
C SER A 67 -4.15 33.09 -34.98
N TRP A 68 -5.11 33.82 -34.43
CA TRP A 68 -6.35 33.23 -33.90
C TRP A 68 -7.23 32.59 -35.00
N PRO A 69 -7.56 33.22 -36.15
CA PRO A 69 -8.32 32.54 -37.20
C PRO A 69 -7.60 31.33 -37.79
N GLN A 70 -6.28 31.39 -37.93
CA GLN A 70 -5.49 30.28 -38.44
C GLN A 70 -5.46 29.09 -37.46
N LEU A 71 -5.36 29.33 -36.16
CA LEU A 71 -5.53 28.28 -35.13
C LEU A 71 -6.93 27.66 -35.17
N GLY A 72 -7.97 28.47 -35.36
CA GLY A 72 -9.33 27.97 -35.49
C GLY A 72 -9.49 27.00 -36.68
N VAL A 73 -8.93 27.34 -37.83
CA VAL A 73 -8.92 26.49 -39.03
C VAL A 73 -8.04 25.23 -38.82
N PHE A 74 -6.85 25.40 -38.24
CA PHE A 74 -5.95 24.28 -37.91
C PHE A 74 -6.65 23.22 -37.06
N ARG A 75 -7.29 23.64 -35.96
CA ARG A 75 -7.96 22.71 -35.03
C ARG A 75 -8.97 21.82 -35.74
N ARG A 76 -9.74 22.36 -36.65
CA ARG A 76 -10.79 21.63 -37.39
C ARG A 76 -10.21 20.69 -38.43
N TYR A 77 -9.13 21.10 -39.13
CA TYR A 77 -8.42 20.17 -40.02
C TYR A 77 -7.80 19.01 -39.24
N ALA A 78 -7.19 19.27 -38.09
CA ALA A 78 -6.64 18.24 -37.23
C ALA A 78 -7.73 17.28 -36.70
N GLN A 79 -8.89 17.83 -36.28
CA GLN A 79 -10.05 17.06 -35.83
C GLN A 79 -10.60 16.13 -36.95
N LEU A 80 -10.60 16.62 -38.19
CA LEU A 80 -11.03 15.87 -39.36
C LEU A 80 -9.98 14.90 -39.90
N GLY A 81 -8.80 14.81 -39.27
CA GLY A 81 -7.69 13.93 -39.69
C GLY A 81 -6.91 14.44 -40.90
N GLU A 82 -7.16 15.67 -41.37
CA GLU A 82 -6.49 16.30 -42.51
C GLU A 82 -5.13 16.91 -42.08
N ASN A 83 -4.26 16.09 -41.50
CA ASN A 83 -2.98 16.50 -40.89
C ASN A 83 -2.09 17.33 -41.81
N SER A 84 -2.01 16.97 -43.10
CA SER A 84 -1.21 17.72 -44.07
C SER A 84 -1.71 19.14 -44.35
N ARG A 85 -3.03 19.35 -44.28
CA ARG A 85 -3.64 20.69 -44.40
C ARG A 85 -3.49 21.48 -43.11
N ALA A 86 -3.69 20.83 -41.98
CA ALA A 86 -3.47 21.40 -40.66
C ALA A 86 -2.03 21.93 -40.52
N GLU A 87 -1.03 21.14 -40.86
CA GLU A 87 0.39 21.54 -40.84
C GLU A 87 0.66 22.76 -41.70
N LYS A 88 0.13 22.81 -42.96
CA LYS A 88 0.30 23.95 -43.86
C LYS A 88 -0.29 25.25 -43.30
N VAL A 89 -1.42 25.18 -42.60
CA VAL A 89 -2.05 26.33 -41.93
C VAL A 89 -1.16 26.86 -40.83
N LEU A 90 -0.63 25.99 -39.96
CA LEU A 90 0.30 26.38 -38.88
C LEU A 90 1.59 26.99 -39.41
N VAL A 91 2.23 26.35 -40.41
CA VAL A 91 3.46 26.85 -40.99
C VAL A 91 3.24 28.24 -41.61
N ARG A 92 2.08 28.48 -42.25
CA ARG A 92 1.73 29.79 -42.76
C ARG A 92 1.51 30.83 -41.63
N ALA A 93 0.87 30.41 -40.54
CA ALA A 93 0.68 31.24 -39.37
C ALA A 93 2.01 31.66 -38.73
N LEU A 94 2.93 30.71 -38.57
CA LEU A 94 4.28 30.94 -38.03
C LEU A 94 5.13 31.84 -38.91
N LYS A 95 5.06 31.67 -40.24
CA LYS A 95 5.76 32.60 -41.16
C LYS A 95 5.36 34.04 -40.97
N SER A 96 4.09 34.30 -40.66
CA SER A 96 3.59 35.63 -40.42
C SER A 96 3.86 36.14 -38.98
N ASN A 97 4.01 35.22 -38.01
CA ASN A 97 4.18 35.52 -36.59
C ASN A 97 5.19 34.58 -35.93
N PRO A 98 6.49 34.66 -36.31
CA PRO A 98 7.47 33.65 -35.89
C PRO A 98 7.79 33.63 -34.38
N LYS A 99 7.53 34.73 -33.69
CA LYS A 99 7.75 34.87 -32.24
C LYS A 99 6.50 34.61 -31.39
N ASN A 100 5.41 34.16 -32.01
CA ASN A 100 4.20 33.86 -31.23
C ASN A 100 4.37 32.52 -30.52
N GLU A 101 4.45 32.58 -29.20
CA GLU A 101 4.67 31.40 -28.34
C GLU A 101 3.54 30.39 -28.47
N GLU A 102 2.28 30.80 -28.51
CA GLU A 102 1.13 29.91 -28.65
C GLU A 102 1.18 29.13 -29.98
N LEU A 103 1.50 29.81 -31.09
CA LEU A 103 1.64 29.15 -32.39
C LEU A 103 2.80 28.14 -32.40
N ASN A 104 3.93 28.51 -31.81
CA ASN A 104 5.08 27.61 -31.70
C ASN A 104 4.75 26.40 -30.83
N ALA A 105 4.04 26.60 -29.72
CA ALA A 105 3.60 25.53 -28.84
C ALA A 105 2.66 24.55 -29.54
N VAL A 106 1.64 25.08 -30.22
CA VAL A 106 0.69 24.26 -30.98
C VAL A 106 1.41 23.50 -32.10
N TYR A 107 2.38 24.12 -32.78
CA TYR A 107 3.14 23.48 -33.85
C TYR A 107 4.07 22.40 -33.33
N ALA A 108 4.85 22.68 -32.29
CA ALA A 108 5.73 21.71 -31.67
C ALA A 108 4.93 20.49 -31.16
N HIS A 109 3.81 20.72 -30.48
CA HIS A 109 2.94 19.65 -30.04
C HIS A 109 2.33 18.83 -31.18
N PHE A 110 1.89 19.49 -32.27
CA PHE A 110 1.41 18.81 -33.46
C PHE A 110 2.49 17.90 -34.08
N LEU A 111 3.73 18.38 -34.14
CA LEU A 111 4.86 17.60 -34.63
C LEU A 111 5.17 16.40 -33.75
N LEU A 112 5.12 16.57 -32.42
CA LEU A 112 5.26 15.45 -31.47
C LEU A 112 4.23 14.36 -31.75
N ARG A 113 2.95 14.75 -31.85
CA ARG A 113 1.86 13.81 -32.15
C ARG A 113 1.96 13.17 -33.53
N ALA A 114 2.63 13.80 -34.46
CA ALA A 114 2.91 13.27 -35.79
C ALA A 114 4.16 12.37 -35.86
N GLY A 115 4.88 12.19 -34.73
CA GLY A 115 6.13 11.43 -34.67
C GLY A 115 7.32 12.14 -35.33
N LYS A 116 7.25 13.46 -35.50
CA LYS A 116 8.32 14.27 -36.13
C LYS A 116 9.17 14.94 -35.04
N LEU A 117 9.85 14.10 -34.26
CA LEU A 117 10.50 14.49 -33.00
C LEU A 117 11.58 15.57 -33.19
N ASP A 118 12.49 15.41 -34.14
CA ASP A 118 13.57 16.41 -34.42
C ASP A 118 12.98 17.79 -34.72
N GLN A 119 11.89 17.81 -35.50
CA GLN A 119 11.23 19.07 -35.86
C GLN A 119 10.48 19.68 -34.67
N ALA A 120 9.92 18.83 -33.78
CA ALA A 120 9.27 19.27 -32.58
C ALA A 120 10.27 19.90 -31.59
N LEU A 121 11.43 19.30 -31.42
CA LEU A 121 12.53 19.84 -30.60
C LEU A 121 12.97 21.22 -31.13
N GLU A 122 13.19 21.36 -32.42
CA GLU A 122 13.60 22.64 -33.02
C GLU A 122 12.51 23.72 -32.85
N ALA A 123 11.25 23.37 -33.12
CA ALA A 123 10.12 24.31 -32.94
C ALA A 123 9.90 24.67 -31.47
N GLY A 124 10.16 23.75 -30.54
CA GLY A 124 9.99 23.93 -29.11
C GLY A 124 11.07 24.73 -28.40
N LYS A 125 12.28 24.85 -28.96
CA LYS A 125 13.41 25.55 -28.30
C LYS A 125 13.08 26.98 -27.82
N CYS A 126 12.30 27.70 -28.58
CA CYS A 126 11.91 29.08 -28.23
C CYS A 126 10.89 29.16 -27.09
N LEU A 127 10.36 28.00 -26.64
CA LEU A 127 9.37 27.93 -25.58
C LEU A 127 10.00 27.71 -24.20
N GLN A 128 11.28 27.40 -24.15
CA GLN A 128 12.00 27.18 -22.89
C GLN A 128 11.92 28.42 -21.99
N GLY A 129 11.49 28.24 -20.75
CA GLY A 129 11.28 29.34 -19.79
C GLY A 129 10.00 30.16 -20.02
N THR A 130 9.13 29.78 -20.97
CA THR A 130 7.80 30.37 -21.13
C THR A 130 6.73 29.50 -20.50
N LYS A 131 5.50 30.01 -20.40
CA LYS A 131 4.33 29.23 -19.94
C LYS A 131 3.99 28.02 -20.84
N TYR A 132 4.62 27.90 -22.00
CA TYR A 132 4.48 26.77 -22.91
C TYR A 132 5.73 25.86 -22.90
N GLY A 133 6.64 26.06 -21.97
CA GLY A 133 7.90 25.28 -21.83
C GLY A 133 7.68 23.78 -21.71
N SER A 134 6.53 23.38 -21.19
CA SER A 134 6.10 21.99 -21.09
C SER A 134 6.17 21.21 -22.39
N VAL A 135 5.78 21.83 -23.51
CA VAL A 135 5.81 21.18 -24.85
C VAL A 135 7.25 20.85 -25.27
N TYR A 136 8.19 21.75 -24.97
CA TYR A 136 9.60 21.47 -25.24
C TYR A 136 10.15 20.35 -24.35
N SER A 137 9.80 20.36 -23.07
CA SER A 137 10.23 19.31 -22.15
C SER A 137 9.67 17.93 -22.53
N GLU A 138 8.43 17.86 -23.01
CA GLU A 138 7.85 16.61 -23.56
C GLU A 138 8.64 16.11 -24.77
N ALA A 139 9.04 17.01 -25.67
CA ALA A 139 9.85 16.66 -26.84
C ALA A 139 11.24 16.12 -26.43
N VAL A 140 11.89 16.75 -25.46
CA VAL A 140 13.19 16.31 -24.93
C VAL A 140 13.08 14.93 -24.29
N LEU A 141 12.03 14.68 -23.54
CA LEU A 141 11.80 13.37 -22.94
C LEU A 141 11.62 12.28 -24.00
N GLN A 142 10.78 12.55 -25.01
CA GLN A 142 10.50 11.57 -26.05
C GLN A 142 11.76 11.26 -26.89
N ASP A 143 12.59 12.27 -27.17
CA ASP A 143 13.89 12.10 -27.82
C ASP A 143 14.83 11.20 -26.99
N THR A 144 14.82 11.39 -25.68
CA THR A 144 15.62 10.54 -24.79
C THR A 144 15.13 9.10 -24.77
N LEU A 145 13.81 8.89 -24.74
CA LEU A 145 13.20 7.56 -24.79
C LEU A 145 13.59 6.84 -26.10
N GLU A 146 13.48 7.53 -27.23
CA GLU A 146 13.85 6.95 -28.53
C GLU A 146 15.35 6.61 -28.61
N LYS A 147 16.22 7.50 -28.12
CA LYS A 147 17.68 7.29 -28.12
C LYS A 147 18.14 6.19 -27.17
N SER A 148 17.43 6.02 -26.03
CA SER A 148 17.73 4.95 -25.07
C SER A 148 17.21 3.58 -25.51
N GLY A 149 16.35 3.52 -26.51
CA GLY A 149 15.66 2.30 -26.93
C GLY A 149 14.56 1.82 -25.96
N ASN A 150 14.22 2.64 -24.96
CA ASN A 150 13.22 2.32 -23.95
C ASN A 150 11.83 2.82 -24.36
N SER A 151 10.81 2.05 -24.02
CA SER A 151 9.42 2.34 -24.40
C SER A 151 8.63 3.08 -23.31
N SER A 152 9.18 3.13 -22.09
CA SER A 152 8.54 3.78 -20.95
C SER A 152 9.56 4.47 -20.02
N LEU A 153 9.07 5.42 -19.20
CA LEU A 153 9.89 6.09 -18.19
C LEU A 153 10.52 5.13 -17.17
N PHE A 154 9.84 4.04 -16.86
CA PHE A 154 10.34 3.02 -15.93
C PHE A 154 11.47 2.16 -16.53
N GLU A 155 11.57 2.11 -17.86
CA GLU A 155 12.65 1.42 -18.58
C GLU A 155 13.87 2.32 -18.81
N ILE A 156 13.71 3.63 -18.63
CA ILE A 156 14.85 4.56 -18.68
C ILE A 156 15.61 4.45 -17.37
N ALA A 157 16.91 4.22 -17.45
CA ALA A 157 17.79 4.42 -16.33
C ALA A 157 17.57 5.83 -15.77
N PHE A 158 17.52 5.94 -14.44
CA PHE A 158 17.37 7.21 -13.72
C PHE A 158 18.25 8.30 -14.36
N VAL A 159 17.63 9.36 -14.88
CA VAL A 159 18.30 10.49 -15.54
C VAL A 159 17.99 11.76 -14.72
N PRO A 160 18.77 12.05 -13.66
CA PRO A 160 18.55 13.19 -12.77
C PRO A 160 18.52 14.53 -13.49
N ASP A 161 19.24 14.64 -14.61
CA ASP A 161 19.41 15.87 -15.38
C ASP A 161 18.09 16.42 -15.96
N TYR A 162 17.05 15.58 -16.04
CA TYR A 162 15.72 16.02 -16.53
C TYR A 162 14.83 16.62 -15.42
N ILE A 163 15.13 16.38 -14.16
CA ILE A 163 14.35 16.92 -13.05
C ILE A 163 14.25 18.46 -13.10
N PRO A 164 15.36 19.21 -13.26
CA PRO A 164 15.29 20.66 -13.42
C PRO A 164 14.44 21.10 -14.62
N VAL A 165 14.51 20.38 -15.75
CA VAL A 165 13.74 20.70 -16.95
C VAL A 165 12.24 20.59 -16.71
N TYR A 166 11.80 19.52 -16.01
CA TYR A 166 10.39 19.36 -15.67
C TYR A 166 9.92 20.33 -14.60
N TYR A 167 10.77 20.63 -13.62
CA TYR A 167 10.44 21.61 -12.59
C TYR A 167 10.27 23.02 -13.18
N ASP A 168 11.15 23.41 -14.10
CA ASP A 168 11.03 24.68 -14.84
C ASP A 168 9.75 24.71 -15.69
N ALA A 169 9.38 23.57 -16.31
CA ALA A 169 8.12 23.48 -17.06
C ALA A 169 6.90 23.62 -16.16
N TYR A 170 6.93 23.04 -14.95
CA TYR A 170 5.89 23.26 -13.95
C TYR A 170 5.79 24.72 -13.53
N MET A 171 6.92 25.35 -13.18
CA MET A 171 6.95 26.76 -12.76
C MET A 171 6.42 27.71 -13.85
N GLY A 172 6.52 27.33 -15.12
CA GLY A 172 6.00 28.11 -16.25
C GLY A 172 4.53 27.85 -16.59
N SER A 173 4.00 26.67 -16.27
CA SER A 173 2.65 26.24 -16.69
C SER A 173 1.69 26.00 -15.53
N GLU A 174 2.19 25.81 -14.32
CA GLU A 174 1.45 25.34 -13.14
C GLU A 174 0.72 23.99 -13.38
N ASP A 175 1.19 23.20 -14.36
CA ASP A 175 0.62 21.90 -14.67
C ASP A 175 1.28 20.81 -13.82
N ASN A 176 0.52 20.20 -12.91
CA ASN A 176 0.96 19.14 -11.99
C ASN A 176 1.52 17.90 -12.72
N GLY A 177 1.20 17.71 -14.02
CA GLY A 177 1.77 16.64 -14.83
C GLY A 177 3.29 16.67 -14.89
N TRP A 178 3.90 17.87 -14.81
CA TRP A 178 5.36 18.00 -14.80
C TRP A 178 5.97 17.62 -13.46
N LEU A 179 5.33 17.95 -12.36
CA LEU A 179 5.75 17.45 -11.04
C LEU A 179 5.62 15.94 -10.94
N ARG A 180 4.58 15.37 -11.58
CA ARG A 180 4.40 13.92 -11.69
C ARG A 180 5.59 13.28 -12.39
N ASN A 181 6.07 13.85 -13.49
CA ASN A 181 7.25 13.35 -14.20
C ASN A 181 8.52 13.44 -13.34
N CYS A 182 8.69 14.52 -12.58
CA CYS A 182 9.79 14.62 -11.60
C CYS A 182 9.71 13.50 -10.54
N ALA A 183 8.52 13.28 -9.97
CA ALA A 183 8.32 12.23 -8.98
C ALA A 183 8.61 10.84 -9.56
N LEU A 184 8.15 10.54 -10.77
CA LEU A 184 8.41 9.26 -11.45
C LEU A 184 9.92 9.01 -11.67
N ILE A 185 10.69 10.03 -12.05
CA ILE A 185 12.15 9.89 -12.21
C ILE A 185 12.80 9.61 -10.84
N HIS A 186 12.38 10.30 -9.79
CA HIS A 186 12.88 10.04 -8.44
C HIS A 186 12.55 8.62 -7.98
N LEU A 187 11.31 8.14 -8.21
CA LEU A 187 10.89 6.78 -7.87
C LEU A 187 11.70 5.74 -8.64
N ALA A 188 11.87 5.92 -9.95
CA ALA A 188 12.68 5.03 -10.79
C ALA A 188 14.14 4.94 -10.33
N GLY A 189 14.68 6.00 -9.74
CA GLY A 189 16.00 6.05 -9.13
C GLY A 189 16.07 5.58 -7.68
N GLY A 190 14.96 5.12 -7.09
CA GLY A 190 14.88 4.74 -5.67
C GLY A 190 14.97 5.92 -4.69
N ALA A 191 14.85 7.15 -5.17
CA ALA A 191 14.91 8.37 -4.35
C ALA A 191 13.50 8.76 -3.84
N TYR A 192 12.88 7.90 -3.05
CA TYR A 192 11.48 8.02 -2.60
C TYR A 192 11.21 9.33 -1.84
N GLU A 193 12.09 9.72 -0.93
CA GLU A 193 11.95 10.98 -0.17
C GLU A 193 11.95 12.20 -1.10
N SER A 194 12.83 12.19 -2.10
CA SER A 194 12.89 13.26 -3.11
C SER A 194 11.62 13.29 -3.97
N ALA A 195 11.07 12.14 -4.34
CA ALA A 195 9.78 12.06 -5.04
C ALA A 195 8.66 12.72 -4.23
N GLY A 196 8.57 12.44 -2.93
CA GLY A 196 7.60 13.06 -2.03
C GLY A 196 7.81 14.56 -1.80
N SER A 197 9.01 15.09 -2.06
CA SER A 197 9.31 16.52 -1.88
C SER A 197 8.79 17.42 -3.01
N VAL A 198 8.61 16.88 -4.22
CA VAL A 198 8.17 17.64 -5.41
C VAL A 198 6.64 17.71 -5.57
N ARG A 199 5.90 17.62 -4.50
CA ARG A 199 4.43 17.58 -4.50
C ARG A 199 3.79 18.91 -4.93
N PRO A 200 2.59 18.87 -5.55
CA PRO A 200 1.80 20.07 -5.87
C PRO A 200 1.20 20.69 -4.60
N GLN A 201 0.87 21.98 -4.67
CA GLN A 201 0.15 22.68 -3.59
C GLN A 201 -1.34 22.31 -3.58
N GLU A 202 -1.94 22.16 -4.75
CA GLU A 202 -3.35 21.83 -4.92
C GLU A 202 -3.53 20.77 -5.99
N VAL A 203 -4.52 19.90 -5.80
CA VAL A 203 -4.89 18.84 -6.73
C VAL A 203 -6.37 18.98 -7.05
N SER A 204 -6.72 19.01 -8.34
CA SER A 204 -8.09 19.21 -8.82
C SER A 204 -8.74 17.97 -9.43
N GLU A 205 -7.98 16.91 -9.68
CA GLU A 205 -8.44 15.67 -10.28
C GLU A 205 -8.22 14.48 -9.33
N SER A 206 -9.22 13.59 -9.22
CA SER A 206 -9.14 12.45 -8.32
C SER A 206 -7.98 11.49 -8.67
N ARG A 207 -7.73 11.28 -9.96
CA ARG A 207 -6.63 10.44 -10.43
C ARG A 207 -5.27 11.03 -10.09
N ASP A 208 -5.14 12.35 -10.12
CA ASP A 208 -3.90 13.02 -9.74
C ASP A 208 -3.70 12.95 -8.23
N ALA A 209 -4.76 13.17 -7.45
CA ALA A 209 -4.73 12.98 -6.00
C ALA A 209 -4.33 11.54 -5.62
N TYR A 210 -4.90 10.54 -6.26
CA TYR A 210 -4.52 9.13 -6.05
C TYR A 210 -3.05 8.87 -6.39
N PHE A 211 -2.55 9.39 -7.51
CA PHE A 211 -1.12 9.28 -7.86
C PHE A 211 -0.22 9.84 -6.73
N TRP A 212 -0.58 11.01 -6.19
CA TRP A 212 0.21 11.60 -5.10
C TRP A 212 0.06 10.83 -3.78
N ALA A 213 -1.08 10.20 -3.53
CA ALA A 213 -1.22 9.28 -2.40
C ALA A 213 -0.22 8.12 -2.49
N LEU A 214 -0.07 7.49 -3.67
CA LEU A 214 0.92 6.44 -3.91
C LEU A 214 2.36 6.95 -3.71
N VAL A 215 2.71 8.10 -4.30
CA VAL A 215 4.05 8.70 -4.15
C VAL A 215 4.38 8.97 -2.68
N MET A 216 3.42 9.51 -1.91
CA MET A 216 3.61 9.78 -0.48
C MET A 216 3.75 8.49 0.32
N TYR A 217 2.98 7.47 -0.02
CA TYR A 217 3.08 6.16 0.61
C TYR A 217 4.46 5.53 0.39
N ASP A 218 4.95 5.50 -0.85
CA ASP A 218 6.27 4.98 -1.21
C ASP A 218 7.41 5.80 -0.57
N ALA A 219 7.21 7.11 -0.39
CA ALA A 219 8.13 7.99 0.33
C ALA A 219 8.10 7.81 1.87
N GLY A 220 7.27 6.89 2.39
CA GLY A 220 7.09 6.70 3.84
C GLY A 220 6.33 7.83 4.54
N ARG A 221 5.71 8.74 3.79
CA ARG A 221 4.96 9.90 4.30
C ARG A 221 3.49 9.58 4.43
N PHE A 222 3.18 8.60 5.25
CA PHE A 222 1.85 7.99 5.35
C PHE A 222 0.74 8.99 5.71
N GLY A 223 1.00 10.00 6.54
CA GLY A 223 0.04 11.06 6.84
C GLY A 223 -0.35 11.91 5.62
N ASP A 224 0.64 12.23 4.77
CA ASP A 224 0.38 12.91 3.49
C ASP A 224 -0.34 11.96 2.51
N ALA A 225 -0.02 10.66 2.52
CA ALA A 225 -0.71 9.66 1.70
C ALA A 225 -2.21 9.59 2.04
N VAL A 226 -2.57 9.54 3.32
CA VAL A 226 -3.96 9.64 3.78
C VAL A 226 -4.62 10.92 3.29
N HIS A 227 -3.96 12.07 3.44
CA HIS A 227 -4.49 13.35 3.00
C HIS A 227 -4.84 13.36 1.49
N TYR A 228 -3.94 12.85 0.65
CA TYR A 228 -4.19 12.79 -0.79
C TYR A 228 -5.22 11.73 -1.18
N ALA A 229 -5.30 10.60 -0.48
CA ALA A 229 -6.35 9.59 -0.69
C ALA A 229 -7.74 10.16 -0.37
N GLN A 230 -7.89 10.86 0.76
CA GLN A 230 -9.15 11.54 1.13
C GLN A 230 -9.52 12.67 0.16
N ALA A 231 -8.52 13.38 -0.37
CA ALA A 231 -8.76 14.36 -1.44
C ALA A 231 -9.28 13.68 -2.72
N ALA A 232 -8.71 12.52 -3.09
CA ALA A 232 -9.18 11.74 -4.23
C ALA A 232 -10.62 11.27 -4.06
N GLU A 233 -10.98 10.76 -2.88
CA GLU A 233 -12.35 10.35 -2.54
C GLU A 233 -13.33 11.53 -2.62
N THR A 234 -12.96 12.67 -2.04
CA THR A 234 -13.77 13.89 -2.08
C THR A 234 -14.02 14.36 -3.53
N LEU A 235 -12.98 14.29 -4.37
CA LEU A 235 -13.07 14.65 -5.79
C LEU A 235 -13.92 13.66 -6.60
N LEU A 236 -13.89 12.35 -6.26
CA LEU A 236 -14.76 11.36 -6.88
C LEU A 236 -16.24 11.59 -6.59
N GLN A 237 -16.57 12.08 -5.40
CA GLN A 237 -17.94 12.40 -4.99
C GLN A 237 -18.42 13.76 -5.55
N SER A 238 -17.52 14.59 -6.07
CA SER A 238 -17.84 15.91 -6.58
C SER A 238 -18.50 15.83 -7.97
N PRO A 239 -19.68 16.43 -8.18
CA PRO A 239 -20.31 16.48 -9.49
C PRO A 239 -19.55 17.38 -10.48
N PHE A 240 -18.53 18.10 -10.03
CA PHE A 240 -17.72 19.03 -10.82
C PHE A 240 -16.33 18.48 -11.18
N SER A 241 -16.03 17.23 -10.82
CA SER A 241 -14.74 16.62 -11.18
C SER A 241 -14.66 16.44 -12.69
N SER A 242 -13.83 17.26 -13.34
CA SER A 242 -13.48 17.11 -14.76
C SER A 242 -12.16 16.38 -14.84
N GLY A 243 -12.10 15.26 -15.55
CA GLY A 243 -10.86 14.52 -15.76
C GLY A 243 -11.05 13.02 -15.70
N ALA A 244 -9.95 12.28 -15.79
CA ALA A 244 -9.98 10.82 -15.59
C ALA A 244 -10.19 10.53 -14.09
N ALA A 245 -11.26 9.82 -13.77
CA ALA A 245 -11.55 9.39 -12.41
C ALA A 245 -10.54 8.31 -11.95
N ALA A 246 -10.15 8.36 -10.68
CA ALA A 246 -9.50 7.25 -10.01
C ALA A 246 -10.52 6.12 -9.78
N ASP A 247 -10.05 4.88 -9.62
CA ASP A 247 -10.90 3.81 -9.13
C ASP A 247 -11.07 4.01 -7.61
N ILE A 248 -12.31 3.98 -7.12
CA ILE A 248 -12.60 4.13 -5.70
C ILE A 248 -11.97 3.01 -4.86
N ASN A 249 -11.89 1.80 -5.40
CA ASN A 249 -11.30 0.68 -4.70
C ASN A 249 -9.78 0.89 -4.50
N ASP A 250 -9.10 1.44 -5.50
CA ASP A 250 -7.68 1.80 -5.41
C ASP A 250 -7.45 2.88 -4.34
N VAL A 251 -8.33 3.89 -4.29
CA VAL A 251 -8.26 4.98 -3.32
C VAL A 251 -8.45 4.46 -1.90
N LEU A 252 -9.47 3.64 -1.66
CA LEU A 252 -9.75 3.06 -0.34
C LEU A 252 -8.65 2.09 0.10
N SER A 253 -8.04 1.36 -0.85
CA SER A 253 -6.91 0.48 -0.57
C SER A 253 -5.71 1.25 -0.04
N ILE A 254 -5.26 2.28 -0.74
CA ILE A 254 -4.09 3.05 -0.32
C ILE A 254 -4.35 3.82 0.97
N GLU A 255 -5.58 4.31 1.22
CA GLU A 255 -5.95 4.96 2.45
C GLU A 255 -5.87 4.01 3.64
N ALA A 256 -6.46 2.81 3.53
CA ALA A 256 -6.40 1.78 4.57
C ALA A 256 -4.97 1.33 4.86
N ASP A 257 -4.14 1.17 3.82
CA ASP A 257 -2.74 0.76 3.96
C ASP A 257 -1.89 1.87 4.61
N ALA A 258 -2.17 3.14 4.29
CA ALA A 258 -1.49 4.28 4.92
C ALA A 258 -1.84 4.38 6.41
N PHE A 259 -3.10 4.21 6.81
CA PHE A 259 -3.48 4.14 8.23
C PHE A 259 -2.84 2.93 8.93
N THR A 260 -2.77 1.77 8.29
CA THR A 260 -2.06 0.59 8.83
C THR A 260 -0.59 0.89 9.08
N SER A 261 0.06 1.58 8.15
CA SER A 261 1.46 1.99 8.25
C SER A 261 1.69 3.02 9.35
N LEU A 262 0.70 3.90 9.62
CA LEU A 262 0.67 4.82 10.76
C LEU A 262 0.40 4.11 12.10
N LYS A 263 0.08 2.80 12.09
CA LYS A 263 -0.38 2.02 13.24
C LYS A 263 -1.71 2.52 13.82
N ASP A 264 -2.48 3.21 13.01
CA ASP A 264 -3.87 3.56 13.29
C ASP A 264 -4.80 2.48 12.71
N GLU A 265 -4.76 1.30 13.33
CA GLU A 265 -5.55 0.15 12.89
C GLU A 265 -7.06 0.39 13.02
N GLU A 266 -7.49 1.26 13.93
CA GLU A 266 -8.91 1.60 14.10
C GLU A 266 -9.43 2.38 12.89
N SER A 267 -8.69 3.39 12.43
CA SER A 267 -9.02 4.14 11.21
C SER A 267 -8.92 3.26 9.97
N ALA A 268 -7.86 2.45 9.86
CA ALA A 268 -7.70 1.50 8.75
C ALA A 268 -8.90 0.54 8.66
N GLU A 269 -9.33 -0.02 9.79
CA GLU A 269 -10.47 -0.94 9.82
C GLU A 269 -11.79 -0.24 9.50
N LYS A 270 -11.96 1.01 9.94
CA LYS A 270 -13.14 1.80 9.57
C LYS A 270 -13.27 1.92 8.06
N ILE A 271 -12.19 2.30 7.36
CA ILE A 271 -12.15 2.38 5.89
C ILE A 271 -12.45 1.01 5.25
N ARG A 272 -11.82 -0.06 5.73
CA ARG A 272 -12.05 -1.43 5.23
C ARG A 272 -13.51 -1.86 5.37
N ARG A 273 -14.16 -1.55 6.50
CA ARG A 273 -15.58 -1.87 6.72
C ARG A 273 -16.50 -1.06 5.83
N GLU A 274 -16.24 0.22 5.64
CA GLU A 274 -16.97 1.08 4.71
C GLU A 274 -16.84 0.55 3.29
N TRP A 275 -15.64 0.13 2.90
CA TRP A 275 -15.37 -0.49 1.61
C TRP A 275 -16.16 -1.81 1.44
N VAL A 276 -16.06 -2.73 2.39
CA VAL A 276 -16.85 -3.98 2.35
C VAL A 276 -18.37 -3.70 2.36
N ALA A 277 -18.83 -2.68 3.08
CA ALA A 277 -20.23 -2.31 3.12
C ALA A 277 -20.74 -1.72 1.79
N SER A 278 -19.88 -1.15 0.97
CA SER A 278 -20.21 -0.64 -0.36
C SER A 278 -20.38 -1.76 -1.42
N LEU A 279 -19.88 -2.97 -1.15
CA LEU A 279 -20.00 -4.11 -2.06
C LEU A 279 -21.40 -4.71 -2.03
N GLU A 280 -21.90 -5.12 -3.18
CA GLU A 280 -23.17 -5.86 -3.28
C GLU A 280 -23.06 -7.23 -2.61
N LYS A 281 -24.13 -7.65 -1.93
CA LYS A 281 -24.23 -8.98 -1.32
C LYS A 281 -24.96 -9.96 -2.24
N GLY A 282 -24.25 -11.01 -2.64
CA GLY A 282 -24.80 -12.16 -3.35
C GLY A 282 -25.25 -13.28 -2.40
N ARG A 283 -25.62 -14.43 -2.96
CA ARG A 283 -26.04 -15.62 -2.18
C ARG A 283 -24.90 -16.25 -1.36
N ASN A 284 -23.68 -16.17 -1.87
CA ASN A 284 -22.49 -16.83 -1.29
C ASN A 284 -21.54 -15.87 -0.55
N GLY A 285 -21.91 -14.61 -0.39
CA GLY A 285 -21.08 -13.57 0.20
C GLY A 285 -21.17 -12.25 -0.57
N TRP A 286 -20.04 -11.60 -0.80
CA TRP A 286 -19.97 -10.35 -1.53
C TRP A 286 -19.75 -10.58 -3.03
N ILE A 287 -20.17 -9.63 -3.86
CA ILE A 287 -19.91 -9.61 -5.29
C ILE A 287 -18.74 -8.67 -5.54
N ILE A 288 -17.66 -9.21 -6.08
CA ILE A 288 -16.49 -8.42 -6.48
C ILE A 288 -16.78 -7.75 -7.83
N PRO A 289 -16.53 -6.44 -7.99
CA PRO A 289 -16.78 -5.74 -9.24
C PRO A 289 -15.97 -6.31 -10.41
N ASP A 290 -16.58 -6.40 -11.59
CA ASP A 290 -15.91 -6.87 -12.80
C ASP A 290 -14.70 -5.99 -13.15
N GLY A 291 -13.54 -6.62 -13.34
CA GLY A 291 -12.30 -5.93 -13.72
C GLY A 291 -11.55 -5.28 -12.54
N ALA A 292 -12.01 -5.48 -11.31
CA ALA A 292 -11.28 -5.07 -10.10
C ALA A 292 -10.01 -5.92 -9.89
N ASP A 293 -9.02 -5.37 -9.17
CA ASP A 293 -7.83 -6.13 -8.79
C ASP A 293 -8.18 -7.16 -7.70
N GLU A 294 -8.16 -8.44 -8.07
CA GLU A 294 -8.44 -9.54 -7.15
C GLU A 294 -7.54 -9.53 -5.91
N ASN A 295 -6.28 -9.10 -6.04
CA ASN A 295 -5.33 -9.05 -4.93
C ASN A 295 -5.75 -8.04 -3.86
N GLN A 296 -6.28 -6.88 -4.25
CA GLN A 296 -6.75 -5.87 -3.30
C GLN A 296 -7.88 -6.42 -2.43
N PHE A 297 -8.83 -7.12 -3.03
CA PHE A 297 -9.96 -7.72 -2.30
C PHE A 297 -9.52 -8.89 -1.43
N ALA A 298 -8.58 -9.73 -1.90
CA ALA A 298 -8.00 -10.78 -1.08
C ALA A 298 -7.34 -10.21 0.19
N VAL A 299 -6.59 -9.12 0.04
CA VAL A 299 -5.97 -8.38 1.16
C VAL A 299 -7.05 -7.77 2.05
N LEU A 300 -8.06 -7.08 1.49
CA LEU A 300 -9.17 -6.47 2.22
C LEU A 300 -9.84 -7.46 3.16
N PHE A 301 -10.38 -8.57 2.62
CA PHE A 301 -11.11 -9.55 3.41
C PHE A 301 -10.22 -10.27 4.43
N THR A 302 -8.94 -10.50 4.10
CA THR A 302 -7.98 -11.09 5.05
C THR A 302 -7.69 -10.14 6.22
N ASN A 303 -7.56 -8.85 5.97
CA ASN A 303 -7.32 -7.84 7.02
C ASN A 303 -8.55 -7.64 7.90
N CYS A 304 -9.76 -7.58 7.32
CA CYS A 304 -11.01 -7.55 8.09
C CYS A 304 -11.16 -8.80 8.99
N ALA A 305 -10.82 -9.98 8.46
CA ALA A 305 -10.84 -11.21 9.25
C ALA A 305 -9.83 -11.18 10.41
N ARG A 306 -8.62 -10.67 10.16
CA ARG A 306 -7.60 -10.52 11.20
C ARG A 306 -8.05 -9.57 12.30
N TRP A 307 -8.54 -8.41 11.94
CA TRP A 307 -9.07 -7.44 12.91
C TRP A 307 -10.21 -8.02 13.75
N ALA A 308 -11.17 -8.70 13.11
CA ALA A 308 -12.27 -9.36 13.80
C ALA A 308 -11.76 -10.42 14.79
N TRP A 309 -10.75 -11.20 14.39
CA TRP A 309 -10.09 -12.18 15.25
C TRP A 309 -9.41 -11.55 16.45
N ASP A 310 -8.62 -10.49 16.25
CA ASP A 310 -7.89 -9.79 17.30
C ASP A 310 -8.86 -9.14 18.31
N ASN A 311 -10.02 -8.71 17.85
CA ASN A 311 -11.09 -8.13 18.67
C ASN A 311 -12.13 -9.13 19.17
N ARG A 312 -11.85 -10.44 19.12
CA ARG A 312 -12.73 -11.50 19.63
C ARG A 312 -14.09 -11.63 18.94
N ASN A 313 -14.23 -11.07 17.74
CA ASN A 313 -15.41 -11.24 16.91
C ASN A 313 -15.24 -12.44 16.00
N GLU A 314 -15.48 -13.64 16.55
CA GLU A 314 -15.28 -14.91 15.84
C GLU A 314 -16.23 -15.07 14.64
N ASP A 315 -17.45 -14.53 14.73
CA ASP A 315 -18.45 -14.68 13.67
C ASP A 315 -18.08 -13.87 12.44
N ASP A 316 -17.67 -12.61 12.60
CA ASP A 316 -17.17 -11.80 11.47
C ASP A 316 -15.86 -12.35 10.92
N CYS A 317 -14.94 -12.79 11.80
CA CYS A 317 -13.69 -13.43 11.36
C CYS A 317 -13.98 -14.64 10.47
N ALA A 318 -14.88 -15.54 10.93
CA ALA A 318 -15.26 -16.73 10.18
C ALA A 318 -15.87 -16.37 8.82
N GLN A 319 -16.72 -15.36 8.77
CA GLN A 319 -17.39 -14.93 7.54
C GLN A 319 -16.39 -14.36 6.53
N TYR A 320 -15.55 -13.41 6.96
CA TYR A 320 -14.58 -12.78 6.07
C TYR A 320 -13.51 -13.77 5.58
N ILE A 321 -12.95 -14.57 6.49
CA ILE A 321 -11.87 -15.48 6.10
C ILE A 321 -12.37 -16.64 5.23
N PHE A 322 -13.59 -17.13 5.49
CA PHE A 322 -14.20 -18.16 4.66
C PHE A 322 -14.48 -17.66 3.24
N PHE A 323 -14.96 -16.42 3.11
CA PHE A 323 -15.13 -15.78 1.80
C PHE A 323 -13.78 -15.65 1.10
N ALA A 324 -12.75 -15.11 1.77
CA ALA A 324 -11.42 -14.93 1.18
C ALA A 324 -10.82 -16.23 0.63
N VAL A 325 -10.87 -17.34 1.38
CA VAL A 325 -10.28 -18.62 0.93
C VAL A 325 -11.13 -19.35 -0.11
N ASN A 326 -12.40 -18.98 -0.30
CA ASN A 326 -13.24 -19.52 -1.36
C ASN A 326 -13.02 -18.77 -2.68
N GLU A 327 -12.92 -17.45 -2.65
CA GLU A 327 -12.70 -16.64 -3.85
C GLU A 327 -11.23 -16.73 -4.30
N TRP A 328 -10.28 -16.71 -3.38
CA TRP A 328 -8.83 -16.73 -3.67
C TRP A 328 -8.16 -17.95 -3.03
N ALA A 329 -8.40 -19.11 -3.59
CA ALA A 329 -7.99 -20.41 -3.03
C ALA A 329 -6.47 -20.58 -2.84
N ASP A 330 -5.64 -19.76 -3.49
CA ASP A 330 -4.18 -19.80 -3.42
C ASP A 330 -3.57 -18.56 -2.73
N PHE A 331 -4.39 -17.69 -2.14
CA PHE A 331 -3.89 -16.51 -1.42
C PHE A 331 -3.33 -16.92 -0.05
N VAL A 332 -2.02 -17.01 0.03
CA VAL A 332 -1.29 -17.57 1.18
C VAL A 332 -1.62 -16.89 2.51
N PRO A 333 -1.70 -15.52 2.64
CA PRO A 333 -2.05 -14.89 3.90
C PRO A 333 -3.42 -15.31 4.43
N ALA A 334 -4.43 -15.44 3.55
CA ALA A 334 -5.76 -15.90 3.94
C ALA A 334 -5.73 -17.37 4.41
N LEU A 335 -5.03 -18.25 3.70
CA LEU A 335 -4.90 -19.66 4.07
C LEU A 335 -4.22 -19.84 5.42
N VAL A 336 -3.17 -19.05 5.71
CA VAL A 336 -2.47 -19.09 7.01
C VAL A 336 -3.39 -18.64 8.13
N LEU A 337 -4.12 -17.52 7.93
CA LEU A 337 -5.07 -17.01 8.92
C LEU A 337 -6.22 -18.00 9.13
N TYR A 338 -6.75 -18.58 8.05
CA TYR A 338 -7.81 -19.58 8.08
C TYR A 338 -7.41 -20.82 8.90
N ALA A 339 -6.19 -21.32 8.69
CA ALA A 339 -5.68 -22.45 9.43
C ALA A 339 -5.52 -22.15 10.93
N ASN A 340 -4.97 -21.00 11.27
CA ASN A 340 -4.81 -20.58 12.66
C ASN A 340 -6.17 -20.38 13.33
N PHE A 341 -7.12 -19.73 12.67
CA PHE A 341 -8.47 -19.54 13.17
C PHE A 341 -9.20 -20.89 13.39
N ALA A 342 -9.14 -21.79 12.40
CA ALA A 342 -9.76 -23.12 12.50
C ALA A 342 -9.20 -23.91 13.69
N PHE A 343 -7.90 -23.86 13.92
CA PHE A 343 -7.26 -24.56 15.04
C PHE A 343 -7.63 -23.94 16.40
N GLU A 344 -7.45 -22.63 16.57
CA GLU A 344 -7.66 -21.96 17.85
C GLU A 344 -9.15 -21.95 18.27
N SER A 345 -10.06 -21.67 17.34
CA SER A 345 -11.50 -21.67 17.64
C SER A 345 -12.02 -23.06 18.03
N ASN A 346 -11.50 -24.13 17.46
CA ASN A 346 -11.84 -25.49 17.87
C ASN A 346 -11.23 -25.85 19.24
N ARG A 347 -10.01 -25.43 19.53
CA ARG A 347 -9.37 -25.63 20.85
C ARG A 347 -10.16 -24.90 21.95
N GLU A 348 -10.48 -23.64 21.79
CA GLU A 348 -11.24 -22.86 22.77
C GLU A 348 -12.64 -23.44 23.00
N ARG A 349 -13.30 -23.95 21.96
CA ARG A 349 -14.60 -24.63 22.09
C ARG A 349 -14.51 -25.93 22.86
N ALA A 350 -13.46 -26.74 22.64
CA ALA A 350 -13.23 -27.96 23.37
C ALA A 350 -12.99 -27.68 24.88
N GLU A 351 -12.17 -26.69 25.20
CA GLU A 351 -11.89 -26.26 26.56
C GLU A 351 -13.16 -25.70 27.23
N ASN A 352 -13.96 -24.88 26.53
CA ASN A 352 -15.20 -24.35 27.03
C ASN A 352 -16.30 -25.42 27.20
N SER A 353 -16.37 -26.43 26.33
CA SER A 353 -17.31 -27.55 26.47
C SER A 353 -16.99 -28.42 27.68
N ILE A 354 -15.71 -28.66 27.95
CA ILE A 354 -15.27 -29.38 29.15
C ILE A 354 -15.62 -28.57 30.43
N GLN A 355 -15.41 -27.26 30.43
CA GLN A 355 -15.78 -26.40 31.56
C GLN A 355 -17.29 -26.30 31.72
N LEU A 356 -18.07 -26.32 30.64
CA LEU A 356 -19.53 -26.35 30.68
C LEU A 356 -20.07 -27.70 31.17
N GLU A 357 -19.48 -28.82 30.78
CA GLU A 357 -19.82 -30.14 31.34
C GLU A 357 -19.52 -30.22 32.85
N ILE A 358 -18.44 -29.61 33.30
CA ILE A 358 -18.12 -29.52 34.75
C ILE A 358 -19.07 -28.57 35.49
N ARG A 359 -19.60 -27.54 34.85
CA ARG A 359 -20.56 -26.59 35.40
C ARG A 359 -22.03 -27.02 35.23
N SER A 360 -22.34 -27.79 34.20
CA SER A 360 -23.71 -28.08 33.75
C SER A 360 -24.39 -29.25 34.46
N ALA A 361 -23.82 -29.75 35.55
CA ALA A 361 -24.65 -30.54 36.49
C ALA A 361 -25.91 -29.78 36.97
N GLY A 362 -26.24 -28.60 36.38
CA GLY A 362 -27.40 -27.79 36.75
C GLY A 362 -27.92 -26.75 35.73
N THR A 363 -27.53 -26.67 34.46
CA THR A 363 -28.02 -25.65 33.51
C THR A 363 -28.64 -26.19 32.23
N THR A 364 -29.65 -25.50 31.75
CA THR A 364 -30.66 -25.89 30.76
C THR A 364 -30.17 -25.91 29.31
N THR A 365 -30.77 -26.82 28.54
CA THR A 365 -30.60 -27.11 27.07
C THR A 365 -30.64 -25.90 26.14
N LEU A 366 -31.14 -24.75 26.52
CA LEU A 366 -31.31 -23.55 25.68
C LEU A 366 -30.01 -22.78 25.42
N GLU A 367 -29.03 -22.87 26.31
CA GLU A 367 -27.71 -22.23 26.10
C GLU A 367 -26.82 -23.05 25.18
N MET A 368 -26.99 -24.37 25.14
CA MET A 368 -26.29 -25.26 24.22
C MET A 368 -26.69 -25.06 22.74
N GLU A 369 -27.99 -24.79 22.49
CA GLU A 369 -28.50 -24.54 21.14
C GLU A 369 -28.04 -23.20 20.53
N ARG A 370 -27.80 -22.17 21.35
CA ARG A 370 -27.20 -20.91 20.91
C ARG A 370 -25.72 -21.07 20.49
N PHE A 371 -25.00 -21.98 21.12
CA PHE A 371 -23.59 -22.25 20.85
C PHE A 371 -23.39 -23.00 19.51
N ASP A 372 -24.37 -23.77 19.06
CA ASP A 372 -24.25 -24.65 17.88
C ASP A 372 -24.57 -23.96 16.54
N ARG A 373 -25.03 -22.69 16.58
CA ARG A 373 -25.33 -21.90 15.36
C ARG A 373 -24.16 -21.13 14.81
N ARG A 374 -23.02 -21.11 15.47
CA ARG A 374 -21.82 -20.43 14.97
C ARG A 374 -21.19 -21.23 13.84
N MET A 375 -20.71 -20.50 12.83
CA MET A 375 -20.03 -21.08 11.70
C MET A 375 -18.79 -21.88 12.16
N LYS A 376 -18.85 -23.21 12.04
CA LYS A 376 -17.75 -24.10 12.42
C LYS A 376 -16.83 -24.28 11.22
N ILE A 377 -15.57 -23.90 11.35
CA ILE A 377 -14.54 -24.22 10.38
C ILE A 377 -13.79 -25.46 10.87
N PRO A 378 -13.95 -26.63 10.21
CA PRO A 378 -13.23 -27.83 10.62
C PRO A 378 -11.73 -27.68 10.33
N VAL A 379 -10.88 -28.14 11.25
CA VAL A 379 -9.42 -28.19 11.03
C VAL A 379 -9.08 -29.03 9.79
N SER A 380 -9.85 -30.09 9.52
CA SER A 380 -9.70 -30.91 8.32
C SER A 380 -9.89 -30.14 7.02
N ASP A 381 -10.78 -29.14 6.98
CA ASP A 381 -10.97 -28.27 5.81
C ASP A 381 -9.75 -27.38 5.60
N ALA A 382 -9.19 -26.80 6.68
CA ALA A 382 -7.98 -26.01 6.60
C ALA A 382 -6.78 -26.85 6.09
N VAL A 383 -6.61 -28.07 6.60
CA VAL A 383 -5.58 -29.00 6.13
C VAL A 383 -5.76 -29.33 4.64
N PHE A 384 -7.00 -29.60 4.21
CA PHE A 384 -7.31 -29.88 2.80
C PHE A 384 -6.96 -28.69 1.89
N ARG A 385 -7.39 -27.48 2.24
CA ARG A 385 -7.15 -26.26 1.44
C ARG A 385 -5.66 -25.95 1.32
N ILE A 386 -4.92 -26.03 2.44
CA ILE A 386 -3.47 -25.79 2.43
C ILE A 386 -2.74 -26.82 1.57
N ASN A 387 -3.06 -28.11 1.70
CA ASN A 387 -2.42 -29.14 0.88
C ASN A 387 -2.77 -28.97 -0.60
N SER A 388 -4.01 -28.67 -0.93
CA SER A 388 -4.44 -28.43 -2.31
C SER A 388 -3.76 -27.22 -2.94
N SER A 389 -3.61 -26.13 -2.19
CA SER A 389 -2.85 -24.95 -2.64
C SER A 389 -1.36 -25.26 -2.75
N LEU A 390 -0.79 -26.00 -1.80
CA LEU A 390 0.61 -26.41 -1.84
C LEU A 390 0.93 -27.27 -3.07
N GLU A 391 0.05 -28.18 -3.46
CA GLU A 391 0.22 -29.01 -4.67
C GLU A 391 0.29 -28.16 -5.93
N ARG A 392 -0.51 -27.08 -6.02
CA ARG A 392 -0.55 -26.15 -7.17
C ARG A 392 0.63 -25.18 -7.17
N THR A 393 0.88 -24.51 -6.04
CA THR A 393 1.78 -23.36 -5.96
C THR A 393 3.21 -23.73 -5.58
N LYS A 394 3.42 -24.89 -4.93
CA LYS A 394 4.70 -25.28 -4.33
C LYS A 394 5.26 -24.23 -3.36
N ASN A 395 4.38 -23.44 -2.73
CA ASN A 395 4.79 -22.34 -1.87
C ASN A 395 5.47 -22.86 -0.58
N PRO A 396 6.71 -22.44 -0.29
CA PRO A 396 7.47 -22.94 0.86
C PRO A 396 6.84 -22.57 2.21
N LEU A 397 6.19 -21.41 2.31
CA LEU A 397 5.50 -21.02 3.53
C LEU A 397 4.34 -21.96 3.84
N LEU A 398 3.55 -22.35 2.83
CA LEU A 398 2.47 -23.33 3.01
C LEU A 398 3.00 -24.71 3.43
N SER A 399 4.21 -25.10 2.99
CA SER A 399 4.85 -26.34 3.45
C SER A 399 5.11 -26.32 4.96
N VAL A 400 5.59 -25.20 5.50
CA VAL A 400 5.82 -25.05 6.95
C VAL A 400 4.50 -24.95 7.72
N VAL A 401 3.49 -24.27 7.16
CA VAL A 401 2.15 -24.20 7.75
C VAL A 401 1.47 -25.58 7.79
N ALA A 402 1.55 -26.34 6.70
CA ALA A 402 1.04 -27.71 6.63
C ALA A 402 1.74 -28.61 7.67
N LEU A 403 3.04 -28.45 7.85
CA LEU A 403 3.80 -29.13 8.87
C LEU A 403 3.33 -28.77 10.28
N ASP A 404 3.16 -27.47 10.57
CA ASP A 404 2.66 -26.99 11.87
C ASP A 404 1.28 -27.57 12.19
N LEU A 405 0.35 -27.55 11.23
CA LEU A 405 -0.97 -28.17 11.40
C LEU A 405 -0.89 -29.69 11.63
N LYS A 406 -0.05 -30.37 10.87
CA LYS A 406 0.19 -31.82 11.06
C LYS A 406 0.59 -32.12 12.51
N TYR A 407 1.50 -31.32 13.07
CA TYR A 407 2.00 -31.55 14.42
C TYR A 407 1.08 -31.01 15.53
N LYS A 408 0.23 -30.06 15.25
CA LYS A 408 -0.82 -29.62 16.17
C LYS A 408 -1.96 -30.63 16.30
N THR A 409 -2.23 -31.39 15.22
CA THR A 409 -3.36 -32.32 15.13
C THR A 409 -3.00 -33.77 15.38
N ALA A 410 -1.72 -34.15 15.31
CA ALA A 410 -1.25 -35.53 15.46
C ALA A 410 -0.76 -35.82 16.88
N PHE A 411 -1.39 -36.77 17.55
CA PHE A 411 -0.92 -37.28 18.82
C PHE A 411 0.30 -38.18 18.63
N GLY A 412 1.36 -37.99 19.44
CA GLY A 412 2.45 -38.94 19.58
C GLY A 412 3.66 -38.77 18.66
N LEU A 413 3.74 -37.70 17.88
CA LEU A 413 4.94 -37.39 17.09
C LEU A 413 6.04 -36.78 17.97
N SER A 414 7.28 -37.27 17.85
CA SER A 414 8.40 -36.72 18.61
C SER A 414 8.84 -35.36 18.12
N GLU A 415 9.38 -34.52 19.03
CA GLU A 415 9.91 -33.20 18.65
C GLU A 415 11.08 -33.30 17.66
N LYS A 416 11.83 -34.39 17.72
CA LYS A 416 12.94 -34.68 16.80
C LYS A 416 12.46 -34.89 15.36
N ASP A 417 11.31 -35.55 15.16
CA ASP A 417 10.73 -35.75 13.83
C ASP A 417 10.23 -34.42 13.23
N LYS A 418 9.67 -33.55 14.09
CA LYS A 418 9.23 -32.21 13.69
C LYS A 418 10.38 -31.37 13.11
N THR A 419 11.52 -31.40 13.80
CA THR A 419 12.70 -30.63 13.37
C THR A 419 13.29 -31.19 12.07
N ALA A 420 13.36 -32.52 11.95
CA ALA A 420 13.87 -33.16 10.73
C ALA A 420 13.00 -32.84 9.51
N ASP A 421 11.68 -32.86 9.67
CA ASP A 421 10.74 -32.46 8.58
C ASP A 421 10.88 -30.99 8.20
N LEU A 422 11.06 -30.09 9.18
CA LEU A 422 11.29 -28.66 8.90
C LEU A 422 12.60 -28.46 8.12
N TRP A 423 13.69 -29.09 8.57
CA TRP A 423 14.98 -28.97 7.88
C TRP A 423 14.91 -29.51 6.46
N ARG A 424 14.18 -30.59 6.20
CA ARG A 424 13.96 -31.10 4.85
C ARG A 424 13.26 -30.10 3.95
N ILE A 425 12.27 -29.36 4.48
CA ILE A 425 11.59 -28.28 3.74
C ILE A 425 12.56 -27.13 3.44
N LEU A 426 13.36 -26.70 4.42
CA LEU A 426 14.29 -25.58 4.27
C LEU A 426 15.51 -25.91 3.40
N GLU A 427 15.88 -27.19 3.30
CA GLU A 427 17.00 -27.67 2.48
C GLU A 427 16.58 -27.96 1.02
N ASP A 428 15.28 -27.96 0.71
CA ASP A 428 14.80 -28.12 -0.65
C ASP A 428 15.25 -26.91 -1.50
N LYS A 429 16.14 -27.19 -2.47
CA LYS A 429 16.71 -26.18 -3.36
C LYS A 429 15.68 -25.45 -4.23
N ALA A 430 14.51 -26.07 -4.46
CA ALA A 430 13.40 -25.43 -5.16
C ALA A 430 12.74 -24.33 -4.31
N VAL A 431 12.90 -24.41 -2.99
CA VAL A 431 12.30 -23.53 -1.99
C VAL A 431 13.25 -22.41 -1.57
N SER A 432 14.57 -22.67 -1.58
CA SER A 432 15.55 -21.72 -1.05
C SER A 432 16.83 -21.67 -1.90
N PRO A 433 16.98 -20.70 -2.79
CA PRO A 433 18.22 -20.50 -3.55
C PRO A 433 19.33 -19.84 -2.69
N GLY A 434 19.51 -20.25 -1.44
CA GLY A 434 20.60 -19.80 -0.56
C GLY A 434 20.28 -18.68 0.43
N VAL A 435 19.20 -17.94 0.22
CA VAL A 435 18.70 -16.91 1.15
C VAL A 435 17.22 -17.18 1.39
N TYR A 436 16.83 -17.41 2.64
CA TYR A 436 15.43 -17.61 2.98
C TYR A 436 14.66 -16.29 2.81
N PRO A 437 13.49 -16.29 2.17
CA PRO A 437 12.58 -15.14 2.24
C PRO A 437 12.30 -14.80 3.71
N ASP A 438 12.29 -13.51 4.05
CA ASP A 438 12.16 -13.07 5.44
C ASP A 438 10.90 -13.64 6.14
N ILE A 439 9.78 -13.71 5.42
CA ILE A 439 8.53 -14.33 5.95
C ILE A 439 8.70 -15.83 6.24
N LEU A 440 9.40 -16.57 5.39
CA LEU A 440 9.66 -18.00 5.62
C LEU A 440 10.57 -18.19 6.81
N LEU A 441 11.63 -17.40 6.94
CA LEU A 441 12.55 -17.43 8.08
C LEU A 441 11.80 -17.16 9.39
N GLU A 442 10.97 -16.10 9.39
CA GLU A 442 10.15 -15.75 10.55
C GLU A 442 9.24 -16.91 10.97
N TYR A 443 8.52 -17.48 10.02
CA TYR A 443 7.59 -18.57 10.31
C TYR A 443 8.30 -19.82 10.82
N ALA A 444 9.44 -20.17 10.22
CA ALA A 444 10.26 -21.33 10.64
C ALA A 444 10.88 -21.13 12.03
N VAL A 445 11.41 -19.95 12.33
CA VAL A 445 11.92 -19.61 13.68
C VAL A 445 10.79 -19.69 14.71
N ASN A 446 9.63 -19.09 14.43
CA ASN A 446 8.47 -19.18 15.32
C ASN A 446 7.96 -20.61 15.51
N PHE A 447 7.99 -21.44 14.46
CA PHE A 447 7.65 -22.86 14.57
C PHE A 447 8.57 -23.59 15.54
N LEU A 448 9.89 -23.41 15.41
CA LEU A 448 10.89 -24.04 16.28
C LEU A 448 10.76 -23.57 17.74
N LEU A 449 10.53 -22.27 17.96
CA LEU A 449 10.30 -21.73 19.31
C LEU A 449 9.04 -22.32 19.96
N ARG A 450 7.92 -22.40 19.22
CA ARG A 450 6.66 -23.00 19.72
C ARG A 450 6.80 -24.49 19.99
N THR A 451 7.62 -25.19 19.24
CA THR A 451 7.91 -26.62 19.44
C THR A 451 9.00 -26.87 20.48
N LYS A 452 9.35 -25.84 21.27
CA LYS A 452 10.34 -25.89 22.37
C LYS A 452 11.75 -26.30 21.91
N GLN A 453 12.16 -25.81 20.75
CA GLN A 453 13.48 -26.04 20.16
C GLN A 453 14.24 -24.73 19.96
N PRO A 454 14.54 -23.99 21.04
CA PRO A 454 15.15 -22.67 20.93
C PRO A 454 16.57 -22.71 20.33
N GLU A 455 17.33 -23.78 20.59
CA GLU A 455 18.70 -23.93 20.04
C GLU A 455 18.68 -24.09 18.51
N GLU A 456 17.71 -24.84 17.98
CA GLU A 456 17.53 -24.99 16.54
C GLU A 456 17.02 -23.69 15.89
N ALA A 457 16.12 -22.98 16.57
CA ALA A 457 15.63 -21.67 16.12
C ALA A 457 16.78 -20.64 16.04
N GLU A 458 17.63 -20.60 17.08
CA GLU A 458 18.83 -19.77 17.13
C GLU A 458 19.79 -20.11 15.99
N ARG A 459 20.09 -21.40 15.80
CA ARG A 459 20.95 -21.88 14.72
C ARG A 459 20.44 -21.48 13.34
N LEU A 460 19.15 -21.65 13.09
CA LEU A 460 18.52 -21.28 11.83
C LEU A 460 18.64 -19.77 11.58
N PHE A 461 18.26 -18.97 12.56
CA PHE A 461 18.30 -17.52 12.48
C PHE A 461 19.71 -16.99 12.18
N PHE A 462 20.70 -17.38 12.97
CA PHE A 462 22.07 -16.91 12.77
C PHE A 462 22.69 -17.40 11.47
N ASN A 463 22.38 -18.60 11.01
CA ASN A 463 22.85 -19.07 9.71
C ASN A 463 22.28 -18.24 8.56
N ALA A 464 21.01 -17.83 8.64
CA ALA A 464 20.38 -16.98 7.65
C ALA A 464 20.97 -15.56 7.66
N VAL A 465 21.02 -14.91 8.82
CA VAL A 465 21.51 -13.53 8.98
C VAL A 465 22.99 -13.43 8.60
N ARG A 466 23.81 -14.38 9.00
CA ARG A 466 25.24 -14.42 8.65
C ARG A 466 25.48 -14.50 7.15
N ARG A 467 24.70 -15.32 6.44
CA ARG A 467 24.78 -15.40 4.97
C ARG A 467 24.33 -14.12 4.27
N LYS A 468 23.26 -13.51 4.79
CA LYS A 468 22.67 -12.30 4.21
C LYS A 468 23.58 -11.07 4.36
N TYR A 469 24.26 -10.93 5.49
CA TYR A 469 25.01 -9.73 5.86
C TYR A 469 26.52 -9.94 6.02
N ASP A 470 27.03 -11.11 5.65
CA ASP A 470 28.46 -11.46 5.79
C ASP A 470 28.99 -11.21 7.21
N ILE A 471 28.32 -11.79 8.21
CA ILE A 471 28.68 -11.68 9.62
C ILE A 471 29.52 -12.87 10.03
N SER A 472 30.65 -12.62 10.72
CA SER A 472 31.56 -13.67 11.17
C SER A 472 30.94 -14.55 12.28
N SER A 473 31.47 -15.76 12.42
CA SER A 473 31.08 -16.69 13.49
C SER A 473 32.04 -16.62 14.66
N GLY A 474 31.53 -16.72 15.87
CA GLY A 474 32.36 -16.85 17.08
C GLY A 474 32.11 -15.77 18.12
N ALA A 475 33.11 -15.51 18.96
CA ALA A 475 32.98 -14.62 20.12
C ALA A 475 32.59 -13.17 19.78
N GLY A 476 32.85 -12.72 18.56
CA GLY A 476 32.51 -11.38 18.07
C GLY A 476 31.09 -11.23 17.50
N LEU A 477 30.33 -12.33 17.37
CA LEU A 477 29.01 -12.34 16.70
C LEU A 477 28.08 -11.23 17.19
N TRP A 478 27.95 -11.06 18.51
CA TRP A 478 27.02 -10.08 19.09
C TRP A 478 27.47 -8.66 18.88
N SER A 479 28.77 -8.39 18.99
CA SER A 479 29.32 -7.06 18.71
C SER A 479 29.15 -6.68 17.23
N GLU A 480 29.43 -7.61 16.34
CA GLU A 480 29.28 -7.43 14.90
C GLU A 480 27.81 -7.26 14.47
N LEU A 481 26.89 -8.02 15.06
CA LEU A 481 25.44 -7.83 14.88
C LEU A 481 25.01 -6.44 15.30
N TYR A 482 25.53 -5.97 16.44
CA TYR A 482 25.21 -4.64 16.91
C TYR A 482 25.85 -3.55 16.03
N GLU A 483 27.07 -3.70 15.59
CA GLU A 483 27.72 -2.76 14.66
C GLU A 483 26.99 -2.66 13.33
N LYS A 484 26.46 -3.80 12.85
CA LYS A 484 25.69 -3.90 11.61
C LYS A 484 24.17 -3.75 11.80
N HIS A 485 23.69 -3.35 12.99
CA HIS A 485 22.26 -3.32 13.30
C HIS A 485 21.43 -2.47 12.34
N ALA A 486 22.02 -1.41 11.77
CA ALA A 486 21.36 -0.55 10.79
C ALA A 486 21.06 -1.28 9.46
N LEU A 487 21.75 -2.37 9.15
CA LEU A 487 21.52 -3.20 7.96
C LEU A 487 20.42 -4.25 8.22
N LEU A 488 20.21 -4.63 9.48
CA LEU A 488 19.21 -5.62 9.87
C LEU A 488 17.80 -5.02 9.77
N THR A 489 16.85 -5.82 9.29
CA THR A 489 15.43 -5.44 9.38
C THR A 489 15.01 -5.31 10.85
N VAL A 490 13.92 -4.59 11.12
CA VAL A 490 13.36 -4.49 12.48
C VAL A 490 13.12 -5.88 13.06
N LYS A 491 12.57 -6.79 12.26
CA LYS A 491 12.27 -8.16 12.67
C LYS A 491 13.52 -8.99 13.01
N GLU A 492 14.56 -8.84 12.23
CA GLU A 492 15.83 -9.51 12.51
C GLU A 492 16.48 -8.97 13.81
N ARG A 493 16.36 -7.67 14.08
CA ARG A 493 16.80 -7.08 15.36
C ARG A 493 16.00 -7.60 16.55
N GLU A 494 14.68 -7.79 16.37
CA GLU A 494 13.80 -8.40 17.39
C GLU A 494 14.25 -9.82 17.74
N TYR A 495 14.50 -10.68 16.75
CA TYR A 495 14.99 -12.04 16.99
C TYR A 495 16.40 -12.05 17.60
N ALA A 496 17.29 -11.20 17.11
CA ALA A 496 18.63 -11.08 17.69
C ALA A 496 18.55 -10.67 19.17
N GLY A 497 17.71 -9.69 19.52
CA GLY A 497 17.44 -9.30 20.91
C GLY A 497 16.86 -10.45 21.76
N TYR A 498 15.95 -11.24 21.20
CA TYR A 498 15.40 -12.43 21.86
C TYR A 498 16.47 -13.48 22.16
N PHE A 499 17.29 -13.83 21.16
CA PHE A 499 18.34 -14.84 21.36
C PHE A 499 19.47 -14.33 22.27
N ALA A 500 19.79 -13.03 22.26
CA ALA A 500 20.71 -12.45 23.22
C ALA A 500 20.18 -12.56 24.66
N ALA A 501 18.88 -12.34 24.88
CA ALA A 501 18.26 -12.54 26.19
C ALA A 501 18.30 -14.02 26.61
N ALA A 502 17.99 -14.94 25.71
CA ALA A 502 18.06 -16.38 25.94
C ALA A 502 19.49 -16.86 26.30
N ALA A 503 20.50 -16.22 25.69
CA ALA A 503 21.92 -16.46 26.00
C ALA A 503 22.41 -15.72 27.26
N LEU A 504 21.50 -15.11 28.05
CA LEU A 504 21.79 -14.36 29.27
C LEU A 504 22.69 -13.13 29.02
N ARG A 505 22.66 -12.55 27.83
CA ARG A 505 23.41 -11.37 27.42
C ARG A 505 22.51 -10.13 27.49
N ALA A 506 22.17 -9.70 28.72
CA ALA A 506 21.18 -8.66 28.97
C ALA A 506 21.51 -7.34 28.25
N ASP A 507 22.77 -6.89 28.29
CA ASP A 507 23.20 -5.62 27.66
C ASP A 507 23.05 -5.66 26.14
N ASP A 508 23.47 -6.76 25.49
CA ASP A 508 23.32 -6.93 24.04
C ASP A 508 21.84 -7.03 23.65
N SER A 509 21.05 -7.74 24.45
CA SER A 509 19.62 -7.84 24.27
C SER A 509 18.92 -6.49 24.34
N VAL A 510 19.24 -5.68 25.36
CA VAL A 510 18.71 -4.33 25.50
C VAL A 510 19.06 -3.48 24.29
N ARG A 511 20.31 -3.44 23.88
CA ARG A 511 20.76 -2.64 22.73
C ARG A 511 20.06 -3.03 21.42
N LEU A 512 19.93 -4.33 21.16
CA LEU A 512 19.28 -4.84 19.95
C LEU A 512 17.78 -4.56 19.96
N TYR A 513 17.10 -4.76 21.08
CA TYR A 513 15.68 -4.41 21.21
C TYR A 513 15.46 -2.91 21.17
N GLU A 514 16.29 -2.09 21.83
CA GLU A 514 16.19 -0.63 21.75
C GLU A 514 16.34 -0.16 20.30
N SER A 515 17.30 -0.71 19.54
CA SER A 515 17.48 -0.40 18.11
C SER A 515 16.31 -0.85 17.23
N ALA A 516 15.52 -1.85 17.66
CA ALA A 516 14.31 -2.30 16.98
C ALA A 516 13.09 -1.47 17.39
N CYS A 517 12.99 -1.15 18.70
CA CYS A 517 11.82 -0.51 19.29
C CYS A 517 11.76 1.00 19.08
N PHE A 518 12.90 1.67 18.93
CA PHE A 518 12.94 3.12 18.92
C PHE A 518 13.60 3.68 17.67
N GLU A 519 13.03 4.77 17.18
CA GLU A 519 13.54 5.58 16.08
C GLU A 519 13.72 7.02 16.56
N PRO A 520 14.78 7.74 16.08
CA PRO A 520 14.96 9.14 16.42
C PRO A 520 13.83 9.98 15.80
N ASP A 521 13.27 10.91 16.58
CA ASP A 521 12.35 11.91 16.06
C ASP A 521 13.11 13.16 15.54
N LEU A 522 12.37 14.04 14.85
CA LEU A 522 12.92 15.28 14.31
C LEU A 522 13.40 16.27 15.40
N ALA A 523 12.98 16.09 16.64
CA ALA A 523 13.34 16.91 17.79
C ALA A 523 14.48 16.29 18.64
N GLY A 524 15.04 15.14 18.20
CA GLY A 524 16.10 14.40 18.91
C GLY A 524 15.58 13.54 20.06
N GLY A 525 14.25 13.31 20.13
CA GLY A 525 13.64 12.34 21.01
C GLY A 525 13.69 10.91 20.43
N LEU A 526 13.13 9.95 21.17
CA LEU A 526 12.95 8.57 20.72
C LEU A 526 11.45 8.25 20.63
N LEU A 527 11.00 7.97 19.43
CA LEU A 527 9.64 7.48 19.16
C LEU A 527 9.64 5.95 19.08
N LEU A 528 8.53 5.35 19.48
CA LEU A 528 8.34 3.92 19.30
C LEU A 528 8.19 3.61 17.81
N SER A 529 9.07 2.75 17.28
CA SER A 529 9.03 2.38 15.86
C SER A 529 7.66 1.79 15.49
N PRO A 530 7.05 2.25 14.40
CA PRO A 530 5.78 1.67 13.94
C PRO A 530 5.94 0.22 13.46
N PHE A 531 7.13 -0.22 13.11
CA PHE A 531 7.40 -1.55 12.54
C PHE A 531 7.70 -2.63 13.59
N VAL A 532 7.97 -2.25 14.84
CA VAL A 532 8.30 -3.20 15.90
C VAL A 532 7.05 -3.92 16.41
N SER A 533 7.17 -5.23 16.69
CA SER A 533 6.07 -5.99 17.28
C SER A 533 5.81 -5.61 18.74
N ASP A 534 4.52 -5.68 19.16
CA ASP A 534 4.17 -5.47 20.55
C ASP A 534 4.84 -6.49 21.49
N GLY A 535 5.04 -7.72 20.98
CA GLY A 535 5.77 -8.77 21.71
C GLY A 535 7.20 -8.38 22.05
N SER A 536 7.91 -7.75 21.11
CA SER A 536 9.29 -7.30 21.34
C SER A 536 9.35 -6.10 22.30
N CYS A 537 8.39 -5.18 22.20
CA CYS A 537 8.27 -4.11 23.20
C CYS A 537 8.00 -4.66 24.60
N MET A 538 7.14 -5.67 24.72
CA MET A 538 6.88 -6.36 25.99
C MET A 538 8.13 -7.06 26.53
N ASN A 539 8.90 -7.73 25.67
CA ASN A 539 10.16 -8.39 26.06
C ASN A 539 11.18 -7.36 26.56
N LEU A 540 11.36 -6.24 25.85
CA LEU A 540 12.25 -5.17 26.30
C LEU A 540 11.80 -4.59 27.65
N ALA A 541 10.49 -4.34 27.81
CA ALA A 541 9.95 -3.86 29.08
C ALA A 541 10.17 -4.86 30.23
N MET A 542 10.04 -6.17 29.96
CA MET A 542 10.39 -7.22 30.95
C MET A 542 11.87 -7.19 31.33
N ILE A 543 12.76 -7.01 30.35
CA ILE A 543 14.21 -6.92 30.59
C ILE A 543 14.53 -5.64 31.41
N TYR A 544 13.95 -4.49 31.05
CA TYR A 544 14.10 -3.27 31.86
C TYR A 544 13.68 -3.48 33.33
N ASN A 545 12.53 -4.12 33.53
CA ASN A 545 12.07 -4.42 34.87
C ASN A 545 13.03 -5.36 35.62
N SER A 546 13.58 -6.37 34.97
CA SER A 546 14.56 -7.29 35.57
C SER A 546 15.89 -6.61 35.94
N LEU A 547 16.23 -5.54 35.25
CA LEU A 547 17.40 -4.69 35.52
C LEU A 547 17.12 -3.57 36.53
N GLY A 548 15.92 -3.50 37.14
CA GLY A 548 15.53 -2.44 38.07
C GLY A 548 15.16 -1.11 37.39
N ARG A 549 15.02 -1.09 36.07
CA ARG A 549 14.59 0.09 35.27
C ARG A 549 13.07 0.14 35.18
N GLU A 550 12.38 0.16 36.36
CA GLU A 550 10.91 0.01 36.44
C GLU A 550 10.16 1.15 35.72
N LYS A 551 10.65 2.39 35.80
CA LYS A 551 9.99 3.53 35.15
C LYS A 551 10.00 3.39 33.62
N GLU A 552 11.09 2.94 33.05
CA GLU A 552 11.24 2.73 31.61
C GLU A 552 10.38 1.53 31.15
N ALA A 553 10.31 0.48 31.98
CA ALA A 553 9.42 -0.65 31.74
C ALA A 553 7.95 -0.22 31.69
N LEU A 554 7.49 0.58 32.67
CA LEU A 554 6.13 1.09 32.73
C LEU A 554 5.79 2.03 31.57
N ASP A 555 6.72 2.93 31.20
CA ASP A 555 6.56 3.84 30.05
C ASP A 555 6.43 3.05 28.75
N LEU A 556 7.28 2.06 28.53
CA LEU A 556 7.23 1.23 27.34
C LEU A 556 5.95 0.39 27.28
N TYR A 557 5.52 -0.20 28.40
CA TYR A 557 4.21 -0.89 28.46
C TYR A 557 3.04 0.05 28.18
N ALA A 558 3.08 1.29 28.69
CA ALA A 558 2.02 2.27 28.43
C ALA A 558 1.94 2.64 26.95
N LYS A 559 3.10 2.92 26.31
CA LYS A 559 3.18 3.21 24.87
C LYS A 559 2.70 2.01 24.04
N THR A 560 3.10 0.80 24.41
CA THR A 560 2.70 -0.43 23.69
C THR A 560 1.19 -0.68 23.84
N ALA A 561 0.64 -0.53 25.06
CA ALA A 561 -0.81 -0.68 25.30
C ALA A 561 -1.63 0.37 24.56
N GLY A 562 -1.10 1.59 24.40
CA GLY A 562 -1.76 2.68 23.67
C GLY A 562 -1.98 2.37 22.19
N ARG A 563 -1.03 1.70 21.55
CA ARG A 563 -1.10 1.34 20.12
C ARG A 563 -1.66 -0.06 19.86
N CYS A 564 -1.66 -0.95 20.87
CA CYS A 564 -2.08 -2.34 20.71
C CYS A 564 -3.59 -2.44 20.49
N THR A 565 -4.00 -3.04 19.39
CA THR A 565 -5.41 -3.27 19.03
C THR A 565 -5.91 -4.66 19.45
N ASP A 566 -5.01 -5.63 19.59
CA ASP A 566 -5.32 -6.98 20.10
C ASP A 566 -5.70 -6.90 21.60
N VAL A 567 -6.99 -7.07 21.89
CA VAL A 567 -7.51 -6.99 23.27
C VAL A 567 -6.91 -8.03 24.22
N ARG A 568 -6.51 -9.21 23.72
CA ARG A 568 -5.84 -10.23 24.53
C ARG A 568 -4.47 -9.76 24.94
N ARG A 569 -3.69 -9.26 23.97
CA ARG A 569 -2.34 -8.74 24.22
C ARG A 569 -2.37 -7.51 25.09
N LYS A 570 -3.33 -6.60 24.84
CA LYS A 570 -3.52 -5.42 25.70
C LYS A 570 -3.85 -5.82 27.15
N SER A 571 -4.68 -6.84 27.34
CA SER A 571 -4.96 -7.42 28.65
C SER A 571 -3.71 -8.00 29.31
N GLU A 572 -2.85 -8.71 28.54
CA GLU A 572 -1.60 -9.24 29.06
C GLU A 572 -0.63 -8.11 29.46
N ILE A 573 -0.49 -7.07 28.65
CA ILE A 573 0.33 -5.89 28.97
C ILE A 573 -0.11 -5.29 30.32
N LEU A 574 -1.40 -5.06 30.51
CA LEU A 574 -1.94 -4.51 31.75
C LEU A 574 -1.73 -5.43 32.95
N TYR A 575 -1.80 -6.73 32.74
CA TYR A 575 -1.44 -7.69 33.77
C TYR A 575 0.05 -7.55 34.16
N ARG A 576 0.98 -7.43 33.17
CA ARG A 576 2.42 -7.22 33.45
C ARG A 576 2.66 -5.90 34.22
N VAL A 577 1.99 -4.84 33.84
CA VAL A 577 1.99 -3.56 34.57
C VAL A 577 1.52 -3.74 36.01
N SER A 578 0.47 -4.52 36.22
CA SER A 578 -0.05 -4.80 37.57
C SER A 578 0.94 -5.56 38.45
N LEU A 579 1.75 -6.46 37.85
CA LEU A 579 2.82 -7.17 38.57
C LEU A 579 3.93 -6.23 39.07
N ILE A 580 4.32 -5.24 38.24
CA ILE A 580 5.34 -4.25 38.62
C ILE A 580 4.84 -3.41 39.78
N TYR A 581 3.61 -2.87 39.72
CA TYR A 581 3.01 -2.13 40.81
C TYR A 581 2.84 -2.97 42.07
N TYR A 582 2.48 -4.24 41.93
CA TYR A 582 2.34 -5.14 43.08
C TYR A 582 3.70 -5.39 43.75
N ALA A 583 4.74 -5.62 42.96
CA ALA A 583 6.11 -5.83 43.47
C ALA A 583 6.68 -4.59 44.16
N SER A 584 6.36 -3.40 43.69
CA SER A 584 6.76 -2.12 44.29
C SER A 584 5.90 -1.72 45.51
N GLY A 585 4.88 -2.50 45.86
CA GLY A 585 4.00 -2.21 46.99
C GLY A 585 2.84 -1.26 46.68
N ASP A 586 2.72 -0.79 45.46
CA ASP A 586 1.58 0.05 45.04
C ASP A 586 0.36 -0.82 44.69
N VAL A 587 -0.25 -1.37 45.76
CA VAL A 587 -1.41 -2.27 45.64
C VAL A 587 -2.62 -1.60 44.97
N LYS A 588 -2.74 -0.27 45.08
CA LYS A 588 -3.85 0.48 44.48
C LYS A 588 -3.77 0.46 42.94
N ASN A 589 -2.62 0.83 42.38
CA ASN A 589 -2.43 0.83 40.94
C ASN A 589 -2.31 -0.59 40.40
N ALA A 590 -1.73 -1.53 41.14
CA ALA A 590 -1.73 -2.94 40.83
C ALA A 590 -3.14 -3.48 40.60
N ARG A 591 -4.03 -3.22 41.57
CA ARG A 591 -5.45 -3.67 41.49
C ARG A 591 -6.16 -3.06 40.29
N ARG A 592 -6.02 -1.73 40.08
CA ARG A 592 -6.67 -1.03 38.97
C ARG A 592 -6.23 -1.60 37.61
N SER A 593 -4.94 -1.84 37.43
CA SER A 593 -4.40 -2.40 36.19
C SER A 593 -4.89 -3.83 35.95
N ALA A 594 -4.93 -4.67 37.01
CA ALA A 594 -5.43 -6.03 36.91
C ALA A 594 -6.96 -6.09 36.65
N GLU A 595 -7.75 -5.20 37.26
CA GLU A 595 -9.19 -5.08 37.01
C GLU A 595 -9.44 -4.69 35.54
N TYR A 596 -8.65 -3.76 35.00
CA TYR A 596 -8.78 -3.36 33.61
C TYR A 596 -8.35 -4.49 32.65
N ALA A 597 -7.30 -5.23 32.97
CA ALA A 597 -6.91 -6.42 32.20
C ALA A 597 -8.06 -7.44 32.12
N VAL A 598 -8.71 -7.77 33.24
CA VAL A 598 -9.86 -8.69 33.27
C VAL A 598 -11.09 -8.12 32.55
N THR A 599 -11.27 -6.80 32.56
CA THR A 599 -12.38 -6.15 31.85
C THR A 599 -12.18 -6.30 30.34
N LEU A 600 -10.95 -6.16 29.83
CA LEU A 600 -10.62 -6.34 28.42
C LEU A 600 -10.69 -7.82 27.99
N ASP A 601 -10.14 -8.70 28.78
CA ASP A 601 -10.20 -10.15 28.53
C ASP A 601 -10.55 -10.91 29.82
N SER A 602 -11.81 -11.31 29.93
CA SER A 602 -12.32 -12.05 31.08
C SER A 602 -11.66 -13.45 31.24
N ARG A 603 -10.99 -13.93 30.21
CA ARG A 603 -10.25 -15.22 30.20
C ARG A 603 -8.80 -15.08 30.68
N ASN A 604 -8.34 -13.87 31.00
CA ASN A 604 -7.01 -13.67 31.58
C ASN A 604 -6.98 -14.20 33.02
N GLU A 605 -6.65 -15.49 33.17
CA GLU A 605 -6.62 -16.18 34.46
C GLU A 605 -5.56 -15.60 35.38
N ASP A 606 -4.40 -15.23 34.84
CA ASP A 606 -3.30 -14.69 35.63
C ASP A 606 -3.70 -13.36 36.30
N ALA A 607 -4.37 -12.47 35.58
CA ALA A 607 -4.89 -11.22 36.13
C ALA A 607 -5.99 -11.49 37.21
N ARG A 608 -6.86 -12.47 36.96
CA ARG A 608 -7.88 -12.89 37.95
C ARG A 608 -7.26 -13.47 39.23
N LEU A 609 -6.23 -14.32 39.09
CA LEU A 609 -5.51 -14.90 40.22
C LEU A 609 -4.77 -13.82 41.03
N LEU A 610 -4.15 -12.84 40.35
CA LEU A 610 -3.51 -11.71 41.02
C LEU A 610 -4.49 -10.88 41.78
N LEU A 611 -5.67 -10.58 41.23
CA LEU A 611 -6.75 -9.88 41.92
C LEU A 611 -7.25 -10.64 43.17
N ALA A 612 -7.37 -11.95 43.08
CA ALA A 612 -7.76 -12.80 44.20
C ALA A 612 -6.72 -12.77 45.34
N ARG A 613 -5.41 -12.69 45.01
CA ARG A 613 -4.32 -12.54 45.98
C ARG A 613 -4.35 -11.17 46.67
N MET A 614 -4.66 -10.10 45.95
CA MET A 614 -4.76 -8.75 46.50
C MET A 614 -6.01 -8.48 47.35
N LYS A 615 -6.99 -9.41 47.37
CA LYS A 615 -8.18 -9.35 48.23
C LYS A 615 -7.95 -9.99 49.61
N LYS A 616 -6.91 -10.79 49.75
CA LYS A 616 -6.46 -11.38 51.01
C LYS A 616 -5.48 -10.48 51.74
#